data_8a4e2b518c478445a305a493d62e428e
#
_entry.id   8a4e2b518c478445a305a493d62e428e
#
_cell.length_a   1.000
_cell.length_b   1.000
_cell.length_c   1.000
_cell.angle_alpha   90.00
_cell.angle_beta   90.00
_cell.angle_gamma   90.00
#
_symmetry.space_group_name_H-M   'P 1'
#
loop_
_entity.id
_entity.type
_entity.pdbx_description
1 polymer ?
#
loop_
_entity_poly.entity_id
_entity_poly.type
_entity_poly.pdbx_seq_one_letter_code
_entity_poly.pdbx_strand_id
1 'polypeptide(L)'
;MGTIYLVRHGQASFDSADYDQLSELGQLQAAQLGAWFRARKIHLHGYFSGSMNRHLQTAQAFANTYGVFKEPIQHAGLNEYDHEAILQALIGQYDDSDAFEKQVMQNTDPRKAFQQIFEKAIARWVSGEHDADYPESWRAFKTRVMSGLGAVTAQATQLKQGTASANVIVFTSGGPITAVAQNLLQLPDTNAFNLNWMITNCSVSKLLFGQRGISLASFNEQAHFEGEIAGVLADQANGLEAFAAKPNGLISYR
;
A
#
# COMPACT_ATOMS: atom_id res chain seq x y z
N MET A 1 -1.03 22.70 -11.43
CA MET A 1 -1.56 21.37 -11.07
C MET A 1 -0.39 20.53 -10.60
N GLY A 2 -0.55 19.64 -9.63
CA GLY A 2 0.53 18.75 -9.16
C GLY A 2 0.08 17.30 -9.19
N THR A 3 1.03 16.38 -8.97
CA THR A 3 0.79 14.94 -8.97
C THR A 3 1.27 14.32 -7.67
N ILE A 4 0.44 13.45 -7.08
CA ILE A 4 0.82 12.57 -5.99
C ILE A 4 0.79 11.14 -6.53
N TYR A 5 1.90 10.43 -6.41
CA TYR A 5 2.01 9.00 -6.70
C TYR A 5 1.88 8.24 -5.39
N LEU A 6 0.73 7.62 -5.13
CA LEU A 6 0.56 6.71 -3.99
C LEU A 6 1.09 5.34 -4.40
N VAL A 7 2.05 4.82 -3.66
CA VAL A 7 2.71 3.54 -3.91
C VAL A 7 2.40 2.61 -2.74
N ARG A 8 1.80 1.45 -3.01
CA ARG A 8 1.73 0.38 -2.02
C ARG A 8 3.13 -0.17 -1.80
N HIS A 9 3.51 -0.44 -0.55
CA HIS A 9 4.79 -1.07 -0.22
C HIS A 9 5.03 -2.37 -1.02
N GLY A 10 6.28 -2.75 -1.20
CA GLY A 10 6.68 -4.04 -1.75
C GLY A 10 6.17 -5.20 -0.90
N GLN A 11 6.22 -6.42 -1.43
CA GLN A 11 5.77 -7.60 -0.68
C GLN A 11 6.47 -7.66 0.69
N ALA A 12 5.66 -7.82 1.74
CA ALA A 12 6.17 -8.05 3.09
C ALA A 12 6.63 -9.51 3.28
N SER A 13 7.51 -9.74 4.24
CA SER A 13 8.03 -11.06 4.58
C SER A 13 7.02 -11.79 5.47
N PHE A 14 6.41 -12.87 4.96
CA PHE A 14 5.46 -13.68 5.72
C PHE A 14 6.13 -14.67 6.67
N ASP A 15 7.39 -15.01 6.42
CA ASP A 15 8.11 -16.07 7.15
C ASP A 15 9.10 -15.51 8.20
N SER A 16 9.14 -14.18 8.39
CA SER A 16 9.98 -13.56 9.41
C SER A 16 9.22 -13.33 10.71
N ALA A 17 9.93 -13.35 11.82
CA ALA A 17 9.38 -12.98 13.13
C ALA A 17 8.86 -11.53 13.18
N ASP A 18 9.30 -10.70 12.23
CA ASP A 18 8.86 -9.32 12.04
C ASP A 18 8.20 -9.18 10.66
N TYR A 19 6.87 -9.21 10.65
CA TYR A 19 6.05 -9.05 9.45
C TYR A 19 6.20 -7.66 8.80
N ASP A 20 6.68 -6.66 9.55
CA ASP A 20 6.84 -5.28 9.04
C ASP A 20 8.13 -5.08 8.22
N GLN A 21 8.65 -6.14 7.60
CA GLN A 21 9.83 -6.13 6.76
C GLN A 21 9.48 -6.51 5.32
N LEU A 22 10.21 -5.96 4.34
CA LEU A 22 10.10 -6.42 2.95
C LEU A 22 10.75 -7.79 2.76
N SER A 23 10.11 -8.62 1.93
CA SER A 23 10.76 -9.80 1.34
C SER A 23 11.77 -9.38 0.27
N GLU A 24 12.62 -10.31 -0.17
CA GLU A 24 13.50 -10.09 -1.32
C GLU A 24 12.71 -9.66 -2.56
N LEU A 25 11.57 -10.31 -2.82
CA LEU A 25 10.68 -9.92 -3.91
C LEU A 25 10.17 -8.47 -3.72
N GLY A 26 9.81 -8.08 -2.50
CA GLY A 26 9.36 -6.71 -2.22
C GLY A 26 10.42 -5.66 -2.50
N GLN A 27 11.68 -5.95 -2.19
CA GLN A 27 12.80 -5.07 -2.53
C GLN A 27 12.99 -4.94 -4.04
N LEU A 28 12.89 -6.06 -4.78
CA LEU A 28 12.99 -6.07 -6.23
C LEU A 28 11.85 -5.30 -6.89
N GLN A 29 10.62 -5.44 -6.40
CA GLN A 29 9.46 -4.69 -6.87
C GLN A 29 9.69 -3.18 -6.74
N ALA A 30 10.18 -2.74 -5.58
CA ALA A 30 10.46 -1.33 -5.33
C ALA A 30 11.62 -0.81 -6.19
N ALA A 31 12.67 -1.60 -6.37
CA ALA A 31 13.79 -1.26 -7.25
C ALA A 31 13.35 -1.13 -8.71
N GLN A 32 12.49 -2.05 -9.19
CA GLN A 32 11.94 -1.97 -10.54
C GLN A 32 11.12 -0.69 -10.76
N LEU A 33 10.30 -0.32 -9.76
CA LEU A 33 9.55 0.94 -9.80
C LEU A 33 10.49 2.15 -9.88
N GLY A 34 11.57 2.18 -9.10
CA GLY A 34 12.56 3.25 -9.13
C GLY A 34 13.23 3.39 -10.49
N ALA A 35 13.66 2.27 -11.09
CA ALA A 35 14.24 2.23 -12.42
C ALA A 35 13.27 2.76 -13.49
N TRP A 36 12.00 2.38 -13.39
CA TRP A 36 10.94 2.85 -14.31
C TRP A 36 10.71 4.36 -14.22
N PHE A 37 10.65 4.93 -13.00
CA PHE A 37 10.54 6.39 -12.80
C PHE A 37 11.75 7.13 -13.40
N ARG A 38 12.97 6.57 -13.19
CA ARG A 38 14.21 7.12 -13.76
C ARG A 38 14.19 7.10 -15.28
N ALA A 39 13.86 5.96 -15.89
CA ALA A 39 13.83 5.81 -17.35
C ALA A 39 12.84 6.77 -18.01
N ARG A 40 11.72 7.08 -17.36
CA ARG A 40 10.70 8.04 -17.81
C ARG A 40 11.01 9.48 -17.45
N LYS A 41 12.14 9.74 -16.80
CA LYS A 41 12.57 11.08 -16.37
C LYS A 41 11.50 11.80 -15.54
N ILE A 42 10.79 11.05 -14.68
CA ILE A 42 9.80 11.64 -13.76
C ILE A 42 10.57 12.27 -12.61
N HIS A 43 10.59 13.60 -12.55
CA HIS A 43 11.22 14.34 -11.46
C HIS A 43 10.31 14.42 -10.26
N LEU A 44 10.80 13.96 -9.10
CA LEU A 44 10.11 14.01 -7.82
C LEU A 44 10.63 15.20 -7.00
N HIS A 45 9.71 16.00 -6.47
CA HIS A 45 10.00 17.18 -5.67
C HIS A 45 9.90 16.92 -4.16
N GLY A 46 9.09 15.91 -3.77
CA GLY A 46 8.89 15.51 -2.38
C GLY A 46 8.70 14.01 -2.23
N TYR A 47 9.14 13.50 -1.08
CA TYR A 47 9.11 12.09 -0.71
C TYR A 47 8.41 11.97 0.63
N PHE A 48 7.38 11.16 0.70
CA PHE A 48 6.56 10.93 1.87
C PHE A 48 6.36 9.44 2.11
N SER A 49 6.10 9.06 3.34
CA SER A 49 5.75 7.68 3.67
C SER A 49 4.88 7.59 4.93
N GLY A 50 4.22 6.45 5.12
CA GLY A 50 3.87 6.02 6.46
C GLY A 50 5.13 5.72 7.28
N SER A 51 4.97 5.48 8.59
CA SER A 51 6.09 5.23 9.50
C SER A 51 6.42 3.73 9.68
N MET A 52 5.74 2.84 8.96
CA MET A 52 5.99 1.39 9.05
C MET A 52 7.29 1.03 8.32
N ASN A 53 8.04 0.03 8.82
CA ASN A 53 9.32 -0.38 8.24
C ASN A 53 9.21 -0.74 6.77
N ARG A 54 8.18 -1.50 6.37
CA ARG A 54 7.94 -1.86 4.98
C ARG A 54 7.72 -0.65 4.05
N HIS A 55 7.20 0.47 4.57
CA HIS A 55 7.09 1.73 3.79
C HIS A 55 8.47 2.35 3.57
N LEU A 56 9.27 2.43 4.63
CA LEU A 56 10.62 3.02 4.61
C LEU A 56 11.57 2.18 3.75
N GLN A 57 11.51 0.86 3.87
CA GLN A 57 12.30 -0.06 3.07
C GLN A 57 11.92 0.01 1.58
N THR A 58 10.62 0.17 1.27
CA THR A 58 10.16 0.39 -0.11
C THR A 58 10.74 1.69 -0.67
N ALA A 59 10.71 2.78 0.11
CA ALA A 59 11.29 4.06 -0.28
C ALA A 59 12.80 3.95 -0.54
N GLN A 60 13.52 3.22 0.32
CA GLN A 60 14.96 3.00 0.17
C GLN A 60 15.29 2.19 -1.08
N ALA A 61 14.60 1.07 -1.29
CA ALA A 61 14.83 0.20 -2.44
C ALA A 61 14.48 0.91 -3.77
N PHE A 62 13.40 1.70 -3.79
CA PHE A 62 13.06 2.59 -4.90
C PHE A 62 14.19 3.59 -5.19
N ALA A 63 14.70 4.26 -4.16
CA ALA A 63 15.70 5.30 -4.31
C ALA A 63 17.03 4.78 -4.85
N ASN A 64 17.40 3.54 -4.53
CA ASN A 64 18.66 2.90 -4.99
C ASN A 64 18.73 2.84 -6.52
N THR A 65 17.62 2.66 -7.22
CA THR A 65 17.57 2.56 -8.69
C THR A 65 17.08 3.86 -9.34
N TYR A 66 16.24 4.63 -8.66
CA TYR A 66 15.84 5.96 -9.11
C TYR A 66 17.05 6.92 -9.15
N GLY A 67 18.04 6.71 -8.28
CA GLY A 67 19.32 7.42 -8.28
C GLY A 67 19.34 8.72 -7.46
N VAL A 68 18.26 9.01 -6.74
CA VAL A 68 18.18 10.13 -5.77
C VAL A 68 17.55 9.61 -4.48
N PHE A 69 18.32 9.60 -3.41
CA PHE A 69 17.79 9.33 -2.08
C PHE A 69 17.49 10.63 -1.35
N LYS A 70 16.26 10.75 -0.89
CA LYS A 70 15.85 11.73 0.12
C LYS A 70 15.01 10.97 1.13
N GLU A 71 15.36 11.15 2.40
CA GLU A 71 14.57 10.55 3.47
C GLU A 71 13.12 11.05 3.38
N PRO A 72 12.13 10.14 3.34
CA PRO A 72 10.75 10.54 3.21
C PRO A 72 10.24 11.21 4.50
N ILE A 73 9.44 12.25 4.34
CA ILE A 73 8.70 12.83 5.46
C ILE A 73 7.62 11.84 5.88
N GLN A 74 7.68 11.40 7.13
CA GLN A 74 6.79 10.39 7.67
C GLN A 74 5.49 10.99 8.19
N HIS A 75 4.37 10.37 7.84
CA HIS A 75 3.05 10.69 8.37
C HIS A 75 2.36 9.41 8.84
N ALA A 76 2.18 9.24 10.15
CA ALA A 76 1.48 8.09 10.71
C ALA A 76 0.02 7.96 10.19
N GLY A 77 -0.57 9.05 9.71
CA GLY A 77 -1.85 9.04 9.00
C GLY A 77 -1.89 8.13 7.76
N LEU A 78 -0.71 7.81 7.19
CA LEU A 78 -0.56 6.96 6.00
C LEU A 78 -0.23 5.49 6.36
N ASN A 79 -0.26 5.12 7.64
CA ASN A 79 -0.06 3.74 8.08
C ASN A 79 -1.27 2.87 7.78
N GLU A 80 -1.02 1.56 7.65
CA GLU A 80 -2.07 0.56 7.52
C GLU A 80 -2.95 0.51 8.78
N TYR A 81 -4.13 -0.06 8.66
CA TYR A 81 -4.97 -0.42 9.79
C TYR A 81 -4.38 -1.61 10.56
N ASP A 82 -4.77 -1.73 11.82
CA ASP A 82 -4.37 -2.86 12.68
C ASP A 82 -5.26 -4.08 12.38
N HIS A 83 -4.74 -4.97 11.52
CA HIS A 83 -5.45 -6.17 11.12
C HIS A 83 -5.58 -7.19 12.25
N GLU A 84 -4.67 -7.18 13.22
CA GLU A 84 -4.73 -8.07 14.38
C GLU A 84 -5.87 -7.66 15.30
N ALA A 85 -5.99 -6.37 15.61
CA ALA A 85 -7.10 -5.85 16.40
C ALA A 85 -8.46 -6.13 15.74
N ILE A 86 -8.52 -6.05 14.40
CA ILE A 86 -9.75 -6.35 13.65
C ILE A 86 -10.11 -7.84 13.77
N LEU A 87 -9.16 -8.74 13.65
CA LEU A 87 -9.38 -10.18 13.83
C LEU A 87 -9.78 -10.51 15.26
N GLN A 88 -9.07 -9.95 16.25
CA GLN A 88 -9.35 -10.18 17.68
C GLN A 88 -10.77 -9.71 18.06
N ALA A 89 -11.23 -8.58 17.53
CA ALA A 89 -12.58 -8.10 17.76
C ALA A 89 -13.66 -9.03 17.19
N LEU A 90 -13.39 -9.76 16.11
CA LEU A 90 -14.27 -10.82 15.64
C LEU A 90 -14.19 -12.07 16.51
N ILE A 91 -12.97 -12.52 16.86
CA ILE A 91 -12.74 -13.73 17.66
C ILE A 91 -13.35 -13.59 19.05
N GLY A 92 -13.24 -12.41 19.68
CA GLY A 92 -13.80 -12.13 21.00
C GLY A 92 -15.33 -12.24 21.11
N GLN A 93 -16.04 -12.44 19.99
CA GLN A 93 -17.48 -12.71 19.96
C GLN A 93 -17.83 -14.20 20.07
N TYR A 94 -16.85 -15.08 19.94
CA TYR A 94 -17.05 -16.51 20.10
C TYR A 94 -16.80 -16.87 21.57
N ASP A 95 -17.75 -17.58 22.21
CA ASP A 95 -17.63 -18.05 23.59
C ASP A 95 -16.46 -19.01 23.82
N ASP A 96 -15.92 -19.56 22.74
CA ASP A 96 -14.83 -20.52 22.73
C ASP A 96 -13.83 -20.16 21.63
N SER A 97 -12.71 -19.51 22.00
CA SER A 97 -11.61 -19.20 21.06
C SER A 97 -10.99 -20.47 20.46
N ASP A 98 -11.01 -21.60 21.19
CA ASP A 98 -10.50 -22.88 20.71
C ASP A 98 -11.38 -23.46 19.60
N ALA A 99 -12.70 -23.18 19.62
CA ALA A 99 -13.60 -23.58 18.54
C ALA A 99 -13.28 -22.83 17.23
N PHE A 100 -12.89 -21.56 17.33
CA PHE A 100 -12.46 -20.78 16.18
C PHE A 100 -11.17 -21.32 15.56
N GLU A 101 -10.14 -21.56 16.37
CA GLU A 101 -8.89 -22.15 15.89
C GLU A 101 -9.10 -23.53 15.29
N LYS A 102 -9.91 -24.38 15.92
CA LYS A 102 -10.29 -25.70 15.36
C LYS A 102 -11.01 -25.58 14.03
N GLN A 103 -11.88 -24.61 13.84
CA GLN A 103 -12.57 -24.39 12.57
C GLN A 103 -11.60 -24.03 11.45
N VAL A 104 -10.52 -23.26 11.74
CA VAL A 104 -9.46 -22.93 10.78
C VAL A 104 -8.59 -24.15 10.50
N MET A 105 -8.11 -24.82 11.56
CA MET A 105 -7.16 -25.93 11.45
C MET A 105 -7.73 -27.21 10.88
N GLN A 106 -9.03 -27.45 11.07
CA GLN A 106 -9.74 -28.63 10.52
C GLN A 106 -10.17 -28.44 9.05
N ASN A 107 -9.96 -27.27 8.48
CA ASN A 107 -10.28 -27.06 7.07
C ASN A 107 -9.23 -27.71 6.17
N THR A 108 -9.67 -28.31 5.07
CA THR A 108 -8.78 -28.92 4.07
C THR A 108 -7.83 -27.90 3.42
N ASP A 109 -8.16 -26.60 3.47
CA ASP A 109 -7.34 -25.49 3.03
C ASP A 109 -7.32 -24.38 4.09
N PRO A 110 -6.34 -24.40 5.02
CA PRO A 110 -6.22 -23.42 6.10
C PRO A 110 -6.08 -21.97 5.60
N ARG A 111 -5.45 -21.74 4.44
CA ARG A 111 -5.29 -20.40 3.86
C ARG A 111 -6.64 -19.84 3.41
N LYS A 112 -7.43 -20.65 2.77
CA LYS A 112 -8.79 -20.27 2.32
C LYS A 112 -9.70 -20.01 3.51
N ALA A 113 -9.62 -20.86 4.55
CA ALA A 113 -10.37 -20.66 5.79
C ALA A 113 -10.00 -19.34 6.46
N PHE A 114 -8.71 -19.06 6.62
CA PHE A 114 -8.23 -17.79 7.17
C PHE A 114 -8.73 -16.60 6.35
N GLN A 115 -8.65 -16.67 5.02
CA GLN A 115 -9.14 -15.60 4.16
C GLN A 115 -10.63 -15.31 4.37
N GLN A 116 -11.47 -16.36 4.45
CA GLN A 116 -12.90 -16.19 4.69
C GLN A 116 -13.20 -15.54 6.06
N ILE A 117 -12.42 -15.89 7.06
CA ILE A 117 -12.54 -15.31 8.40
C ILE A 117 -12.12 -13.84 8.37
N PHE A 118 -11.01 -13.55 7.72
CA PHE A 118 -10.53 -12.19 7.59
C PHE A 118 -11.52 -11.30 6.80
N GLU A 119 -12.14 -11.83 5.74
CA GLU A 119 -13.21 -11.14 5.01
C GLU A 119 -14.40 -10.80 5.90
N LYS A 120 -14.81 -11.73 6.78
CA LYS A 120 -15.88 -11.47 7.77
C LYS A 120 -15.48 -10.41 8.79
N ALA A 121 -14.24 -10.46 9.30
CA ALA A 121 -13.72 -9.49 10.25
C ALA A 121 -13.70 -8.08 9.64
N ILE A 122 -13.21 -7.96 8.42
CA ILE A 122 -13.21 -6.71 7.66
C ILE A 122 -14.63 -6.21 7.40
N ALA A 123 -15.55 -7.08 6.96
CA ALA A 123 -16.93 -6.69 6.69
C ALA A 123 -17.61 -6.11 7.96
N ARG A 124 -17.35 -6.74 9.10
CA ARG A 124 -17.83 -6.26 10.40
C ARG A 124 -17.26 -4.89 10.77
N TRP A 125 -15.94 -4.71 10.61
CA TRP A 125 -15.26 -3.44 10.88
C TRP A 125 -15.78 -2.32 9.99
N VAL A 126 -15.95 -2.59 8.71
CA VAL A 126 -16.40 -1.63 7.69
C VAL A 126 -17.88 -1.27 7.85
N SER A 127 -18.71 -2.13 8.44
CA SER A 127 -20.15 -1.87 8.65
C SER A 127 -20.42 -0.65 9.51
N GLY A 128 -19.49 -0.31 10.42
CA GLY A 128 -19.66 0.78 11.39
C GLY A 128 -20.65 0.49 12.52
N GLU A 129 -21.30 -0.68 12.52
CA GLU A 129 -22.28 -1.08 13.56
C GLU A 129 -21.60 -1.43 14.89
N HIS A 130 -20.28 -1.66 14.86
CA HIS A 130 -19.49 -2.16 15.99
C HIS A 130 -18.26 -1.29 16.27
N ASP A 131 -18.31 -0.02 15.95
CA ASP A 131 -17.18 0.93 16.05
C ASP A 131 -16.49 0.91 17.43
N ALA A 132 -17.27 0.68 18.51
CA ALA A 132 -16.76 0.66 19.88
C ALA A 132 -15.87 -0.55 20.21
N ASP A 133 -15.93 -1.61 19.42
CA ASP A 133 -15.15 -2.84 19.65
C ASP A 133 -13.71 -2.73 19.13
N TYR A 134 -13.38 -1.65 18.41
CA TYR A 134 -12.10 -1.46 17.76
C TYR A 134 -11.31 -0.28 18.35
N PRO A 135 -9.99 -0.40 18.52
CA PRO A 135 -9.13 0.74 18.84
C PRO A 135 -9.23 1.87 17.80
N GLU A 136 -9.42 1.50 16.52
CA GLU A 136 -9.66 2.43 15.43
C GLU A 136 -10.81 1.90 14.55
N SER A 137 -11.94 2.61 14.54
CA SER A 137 -13.06 2.28 13.65
C SER A 137 -12.73 2.57 12.19
N TRP A 138 -13.45 1.96 11.25
CA TRP A 138 -13.30 2.25 9.81
C TRP A 138 -13.43 3.75 9.50
N ARG A 139 -14.37 4.42 10.14
CA ARG A 139 -14.56 5.86 10.00
C ARG A 139 -13.37 6.66 10.53
N ALA A 140 -12.82 6.28 11.68
CA ALA A 140 -11.64 6.92 12.26
C ALA A 140 -10.41 6.71 11.36
N PHE A 141 -10.20 5.49 10.86
CA PHE A 141 -9.16 5.16 9.90
C PHE A 141 -9.24 6.03 8.64
N LYS A 142 -10.41 6.10 8.01
CA LYS A 142 -10.60 6.97 6.83
C LYS A 142 -10.27 8.43 7.13
N THR A 143 -10.73 8.93 8.26
CA THR A 143 -10.47 10.31 8.69
C THR A 143 -8.98 10.56 8.87
N ARG A 144 -8.26 9.64 9.51
CA ARG A 144 -6.81 9.69 9.71
C ARG A 144 -6.07 9.71 8.37
N VAL A 145 -6.45 8.82 7.47
CA VAL A 145 -5.83 8.72 6.13
C VAL A 145 -6.04 10.00 5.33
N MET A 146 -7.26 10.53 5.30
CA MET A 146 -7.57 11.77 4.57
C MET A 146 -6.86 12.99 5.18
N SER A 147 -6.68 13.02 6.51
CA SER A 147 -5.86 14.04 7.17
C SER A 147 -4.38 13.92 6.74
N GLY A 148 -3.82 12.72 6.69
CA GLY A 148 -2.47 12.46 6.20
C GLY A 148 -2.28 12.90 4.73
N LEU A 149 -3.24 12.57 3.86
CA LEU A 149 -3.24 13.03 2.47
C LEU A 149 -3.32 14.56 2.37
N GLY A 150 -4.13 15.19 3.23
CA GLY A 150 -4.21 16.65 3.32
C GLY A 150 -2.88 17.29 3.68
N ALA A 151 -2.15 16.74 4.66
CA ALA A 151 -0.83 17.19 5.06
C ALA A 151 0.19 17.07 3.91
N VAL A 152 0.22 15.92 3.22
CA VAL A 152 1.05 15.71 2.02
C VAL A 152 0.72 16.75 0.94
N THR A 153 -0.57 16.96 0.67
CA THR A 153 -1.02 17.91 -0.37
C THR A 153 -0.62 19.35 -0.05
N ALA A 154 -0.74 19.75 1.23
CA ALA A 154 -0.32 21.08 1.68
C ALA A 154 1.19 21.29 1.48
N GLN A 155 2.02 20.34 1.89
CA GLN A 155 3.47 20.38 1.70
C GLN A 155 3.84 20.33 0.20
N ALA A 156 3.20 19.49 -0.59
CA ALA A 156 3.40 19.42 -2.04
C ALA A 156 3.05 20.75 -2.72
N THR A 157 2.05 21.46 -2.21
CA THR A 157 1.68 22.79 -2.71
C THR A 157 2.77 23.83 -2.43
N GLN A 158 3.43 23.75 -1.27
CA GLN A 158 4.57 24.62 -0.94
C GLN A 158 5.77 24.34 -1.86
N LEU A 159 6.05 23.08 -2.18
CA LEU A 159 7.11 22.68 -3.12
C LEU A 159 6.89 23.19 -4.55
N LYS A 160 5.68 23.61 -4.86
CA LYS A 160 5.32 24.24 -6.15
C LYS A 160 5.87 25.65 -6.34
N GLN A 161 6.33 26.30 -5.27
CA GLN A 161 6.84 27.67 -5.38
C GLN A 161 8.06 27.69 -6.31
N GLY A 162 7.91 28.36 -7.47
CA GLY A 162 8.93 28.46 -8.52
C GLY A 162 8.86 27.41 -9.62
N THR A 163 7.91 26.46 -9.58
CA THR A 163 7.68 25.47 -10.63
C THR A 163 6.23 25.44 -11.12
N ALA A 164 6.02 25.04 -12.38
CA ALA A 164 4.66 24.92 -12.95
C ALA A 164 3.83 23.82 -12.29
N SER A 165 4.50 22.76 -11.78
CA SER A 165 3.86 21.61 -11.13
C SER A 165 4.80 20.97 -10.11
N ALA A 166 4.26 20.35 -9.06
CA ALA A 166 5.03 19.50 -8.15
C ALA A 166 4.59 18.03 -8.30
N ASN A 167 5.54 17.12 -8.45
CA ASN A 167 5.33 15.70 -8.37
C ASN A 167 5.88 15.19 -7.03
N VAL A 168 5.07 14.49 -6.28
CA VAL A 168 5.49 13.88 -5.01
C VAL A 168 5.14 12.40 -5.01
N ILE A 169 5.93 11.60 -4.28
CA ILE A 169 5.70 10.18 -4.09
C ILE A 169 5.40 9.89 -2.64
N VAL A 170 4.50 8.94 -2.39
CA VAL A 170 4.03 8.53 -1.07
C VAL A 170 4.08 7.01 -0.99
N PHE A 171 4.90 6.47 -0.11
CA PHE A 171 4.97 5.03 0.16
C PHE A 171 4.04 4.69 1.32
N THR A 172 3.06 3.83 1.08
CA THR A 172 1.99 3.52 2.01
C THR A 172 1.49 2.07 1.83
N SER A 173 0.30 1.76 2.30
CA SER A 173 -0.31 0.43 2.26
C SER A 173 -1.62 0.41 1.45
N GLY A 174 -2.17 -0.80 1.28
CA GLY A 174 -3.41 -1.01 0.54
C GLY A 174 -4.62 -0.31 1.16
N GLY A 175 -4.77 -0.38 2.48
CA GLY A 175 -5.88 0.26 3.18
C GLY A 175 -5.95 1.78 2.99
N PRO A 176 -4.85 2.53 3.21
CA PRO A 176 -4.83 3.97 2.91
C PRO A 176 -5.15 4.30 1.45
N ILE A 177 -4.61 3.56 0.48
CA ILE A 177 -4.92 3.76 -0.95
C ILE A 177 -6.41 3.52 -1.20
N THR A 178 -6.98 2.46 -0.59
CA THR A 178 -8.41 2.14 -0.67
C THR A 178 -9.27 3.27 -0.08
N ALA A 179 -8.93 3.78 1.11
CA ALA A 179 -9.65 4.87 1.75
C ALA A 179 -9.64 6.15 0.92
N VAL A 180 -8.50 6.48 0.31
CA VAL A 180 -8.36 7.62 -0.62
C VAL A 180 -9.22 7.42 -1.86
N ALA A 181 -9.12 6.26 -2.52
CA ALA A 181 -9.89 5.97 -3.72
C ALA A 181 -11.41 5.98 -3.43
N GLN A 182 -11.83 5.35 -2.32
CA GLN A 182 -13.21 5.36 -1.88
C GLN A 182 -13.74 6.79 -1.68
N ASN A 183 -13.00 7.63 -0.97
CA ASN A 183 -13.40 9.00 -0.70
C ASN A 183 -13.54 9.82 -2.00
N LEU A 184 -12.56 9.71 -2.91
CA LEU A 184 -12.56 10.47 -4.17
C LEU A 184 -13.63 9.99 -5.16
N LEU A 185 -13.94 8.71 -5.17
CA LEU A 185 -14.96 8.08 -6.02
C LEU A 185 -16.34 8.01 -5.38
N GLN A 186 -16.46 8.41 -4.09
CA GLN A 186 -17.70 8.34 -3.30
C GLN A 186 -18.32 6.93 -3.29
N LEU A 187 -17.47 5.89 -3.16
CA LEU A 187 -17.94 4.51 -3.12
C LEU A 187 -18.57 4.19 -1.76
N PRO A 188 -19.62 3.35 -1.73
CA PRO A 188 -20.13 2.80 -0.48
C PRO A 188 -19.05 2.05 0.30
N ASP A 189 -19.09 2.10 1.62
CA ASP A 189 -18.14 1.42 2.51
C ASP A 189 -18.07 -0.08 2.22
N THR A 190 -19.19 -0.72 1.97
CA THR A 190 -19.29 -2.16 1.64
C THR A 190 -18.51 -2.57 0.40
N ASN A 191 -18.26 -1.64 -0.51
CA ASN A 191 -17.54 -1.91 -1.77
C ASN A 191 -16.07 -1.50 -1.71
N ALA A 192 -15.67 -0.75 -0.69
CA ALA A 192 -14.30 -0.22 -0.58
C ALA A 192 -13.26 -1.33 -0.56
N PHE A 193 -13.49 -2.39 0.23
CA PHE A 193 -12.54 -3.49 0.35
C PHE A 193 -12.41 -4.36 -0.89
N ASN A 194 -13.36 -4.35 -1.82
CA ASN A 194 -13.18 -4.98 -3.12
C ASN A 194 -11.99 -4.36 -3.88
N LEU A 195 -11.75 -3.04 -3.69
CA LEU A 195 -10.56 -2.38 -4.23
C LEU A 195 -9.28 -2.83 -3.52
N ASN A 196 -9.32 -2.98 -2.19
CA ASN A 196 -8.15 -3.35 -1.39
C ASN A 196 -7.55 -4.69 -1.81
N TRP A 197 -8.40 -5.66 -2.14
CA TRP A 197 -7.96 -6.98 -2.60
C TRP A 197 -7.22 -6.95 -3.94
N MET A 198 -7.50 -5.94 -4.76
CA MET A 198 -6.95 -5.81 -6.11
C MET A 198 -5.64 -5.02 -6.16
N ILE A 199 -5.31 -4.26 -5.11
CA ILE A 199 -4.10 -3.42 -5.11
C ILE A 199 -2.87 -4.31 -4.99
N THR A 200 -1.98 -4.27 -5.99
CA THR A 200 -0.74 -5.05 -6.00
C THR A 200 0.39 -4.36 -5.25
N ASN A 201 1.36 -5.12 -4.78
CA ASN A 201 2.57 -4.57 -4.18
C ASN A 201 3.33 -3.71 -5.18
N CYS A 202 3.85 -2.59 -4.73
CA CYS A 202 4.51 -1.54 -5.54
C CYS A 202 3.67 -0.99 -6.70
N SER A 203 2.35 -1.25 -6.76
CA SER A 203 1.49 -0.56 -7.72
C SER A 203 1.40 0.93 -7.42
N VAL A 204 1.08 1.71 -8.44
CA VAL A 204 0.98 3.16 -8.37
C VAL A 204 -0.46 3.60 -8.59
N SER A 205 -1.02 4.35 -7.63
CA SER A 205 -2.27 5.08 -7.81
C SER A 205 -1.96 6.58 -7.91
N LYS A 206 -2.37 7.21 -8.99
CA LYS A 206 -1.99 8.58 -9.32
C LYS A 206 -3.11 9.54 -9.00
N LEU A 207 -2.80 10.56 -8.20
CA LEU A 207 -3.70 11.65 -7.91
C LEU A 207 -3.21 12.94 -8.57
N LEU A 208 -4.15 13.74 -9.04
CA LEU A 208 -3.89 15.11 -9.45
C LEU A 208 -4.45 16.07 -8.39
N PHE A 209 -3.67 17.08 -8.02
CA PHE A 209 -4.12 18.09 -7.07
C PHE A 209 -3.95 19.52 -7.60
N GLY A 210 -4.83 20.40 -7.16
CA GLY A 210 -4.82 21.79 -7.58
C GLY A 210 -5.91 22.63 -6.90
N GLN A 211 -6.23 23.79 -7.47
CA GLN A 211 -7.23 24.69 -6.87
C GLN A 211 -8.64 24.08 -6.75
N ARG A 212 -8.97 23.12 -7.58
CA ARG A 212 -10.27 22.42 -7.58
C ARG A 212 -10.31 21.18 -6.66
N GLY A 213 -9.27 20.96 -5.87
CA GLY A 213 -9.15 19.79 -5.00
C GLY A 213 -8.26 18.68 -5.56
N ILE A 214 -8.53 17.46 -5.13
CA ILE A 214 -7.79 16.25 -5.50
C ILE A 214 -8.70 15.35 -6.36
N SER A 215 -8.14 14.74 -7.41
CA SER A 215 -8.83 13.79 -8.27
C SER A 215 -7.99 12.54 -8.48
N LEU A 216 -8.61 11.37 -8.55
CA LEU A 216 -7.97 10.11 -8.92
C LEU A 216 -7.79 10.09 -10.45
N ALA A 217 -6.54 10.02 -10.92
CA ALA A 217 -6.21 9.99 -12.35
C ALA A 217 -6.01 8.55 -12.84
N SER A 218 -5.45 7.68 -11.98
CA SER A 218 -5.33 6.24 -12.25
C SER A 218 -5.26 5.48 -10.95
N PHE A 219 -5.55 4.17 -11.00
CA PHE A 219 -5.60 3.30 -9.84
C PHE A 219 -4.88 1.99 -10.13
N ASN A 220 -4.02 1.56 -9.20
CA ASN A 220 -3.36 0.26 -9.23
C ASN A 220 -2.57 -0.01 -10.52
N GLU A 221 -1.85 1.00 -11.05
CA GLU A 221 -1.01 0.84 -12.24
C GLU A 221 0.16 -0.10 -11.98
N GLN A 222 0.41 -0.99 -12.95
CA GLN A 222 1.42 -2.05 -12.87
C GLN A 222 2.37 -2.03 -14.08
N ALA A 223 2.27 -1.02 -14.95
CA ALA A 223 3.02 -0.94 -16.22
C ALA A 223 4.55 -1.06 -16.06
N HIS A 224 5.10 -0.79 -14.89
CA HIS A 224 6.51 -0.98 -14.58
C HIS A 224 6.91 -2.45 -14.39
N PHE A 225 5.95 -3.36 -14.26
CA PHE A 225 6.16 -4.81 -14.23
C PHE A 225 5.92 -5.48 -15.58
N GLU A 226 5.33 -4.75 -16.54
CA GLU A 226 5.05 -5.24 -17.87
C GLU A 226 6.24 -4.92 -18.79
N GLY A 227 6.67 -5.89 -19.59
CA GLY A 227 7.77 -5.76 -20.52
C GLY A 227 9.10 -6.35 -20.04
N GLU A 228 10.12 -6.28 -20.88
CA GLU A 228 11.46 -6.75 -20.53
C GLU A 228 12.01 -5.92 -19.38
N ILE A 229 12.49 -6.60 -18.34
CA ILE A 229 13.25 -5.99 -17.24
C ILE A 229 14.58 -5.57 -17.83
N ALA A 230 14.59 -4.40 -18.47
CA ALA A 230 15.76 -3.90 -19.16
C ALA A 230 16.91 -3.71 -18.16
N GLY A 231 17.97 -4.50 -18.30
CA GLY A 231 19.37 -4.25 -17.97
C GLY A 231 19.78 -3.64 -16.63
N VAL A 232 18.94 -2.86 -15.99
CA VAL A 232 19.27 -2.14 -14.74
C VAL A 232 19.30 -3.07 -13.52
N LEU A 233 18.60 -4.18 -13.58
CA LEU A 233 18.60 -5.20 -12.53
C LEU A 233 19.57 -6.35 -12.82
N ALA A 234 20.19 -6.41 -14.00
CA ALA A 234 21.13 -7.46 -14.35
C ALA A 234 22.38 -7.48 -13.44
N ASP A 235 22.82 -6.33 -12.94
CA ASP A 235 23.96 -6.22 -12.02
C ASP A 235 23.61 -6.59 -10.56
N GLN A 236 22.32 -6.70 -10.22
CA GLN A 236 21.85 -7.17 -8.91
C GLN A 236 21.27 -8.60 -8.98
N ALA A 237 21.46 -9.26 -10.11
CA ALA A 237 20.65 -10.38 -10.59
C ALA A 237 20.91 -11.76 -9.97
N ASN A 238 21.71 -11.91 -8.93
CA ASN A 238 21.96 -13.24 -8.34
C ASN A 238 20.71 -13.92 -7.71
N GLY A 239 19.58 -13.23 -7.64
CA GLY A 239 18.29 -13.79 -7.19
C GLY A 239 17.12 -13.55 -8.15
N LEU A 240 17.30 -12.71 -9.17
CA LEU A 240 16.21 -12.21 -10.04
C LEU A 240 15.77 -13.19 -11.12
N GLU A 241 16.69 -14.07 -11.60
CA GLU A 241 16.37 -15.00 -12.66
C GLU A 241 15.21 -15.93 -12.31
N ALA A 242 15.08 -16.31 -11.03
CA ALA A 242 14.00 -17.17 -10.56
C ALA A 242 12.62 -16.51 -10.60
N PHE A 243 12.55 -15.17 -10.42
CA PHE A 243 11.30 -14.42 -10.45
C PHE A 243 10.98 -13.84 -11.84
N ALA A 244 12.01 -13.39 -12.56
CA ALA A 244 11.86 -12.84 -13.91
C ALA A 244 11.48 -13.91 -14.96
N ALA A 245 11.82 -15.17 -14.70
CA ALA A 245 11.50 -16.30 -15.60
C ALA A 245 10.01 -16.68 -15.59
N LYS A 246 9.21 -16.16 -14.65
CA LYS A 246 7.77 -16.45 -14.58
C LYS A 246 6.98 -15.30 -15.22
N PRO A 247 5.99 -15.58 -16.09
CA PRO A 247 5.05 -14.57 -16.52
C PRO A 247 4.45 -13.88 -15.28
N ASN A 248 4.54 -12.56 -15.21
CA ASN A 248 4.10 -11.75 -14.07
C ASN A 248 4.82 -12.05 -12.73
N GLY A 249 6.06 -12.57 -12.76
CA GLY A 249 6.79 -13.00 -11.55
C GLY A 249 7.03 -11.91 -10.49
N LEU A 250 6.95 -10.62 -10.88
CA LEU A 250 7.06 -9.50 -9.96
C LEU A 250 5.69 -9.02 -9.43
N ILE A 251 4.58 -9.54 -9.93
CA ILE A 251 3.25 -9.12 -9.47
C ILE A 251 2.85 -9.97 -8.26
N SER A 252 2.59 -9.33 -7.13
CA SER A 252 2.04 -9.96 -5.95
C SER A 252 0.99 -9.08 -5.28
N TYR A 253 0.01 -9.71 -4.66
CA TYR A 253 -1.11 -9.02 -3.99
C TYR A 253 -0.94 -9.02 -2.47
N ARG A 254 -0.15 -9.96 -1.93
CA ARG A 254 0.16 -10.11 -0.50
C ARG A 254 1.52 -10.79 -0.33
#